data_3f91e93635135c5cad918607b30cb66b
#
_entry.id   3f91e93635135c5cad918607b30cb66b
#
_cell.length_a   1.000
_cell.length_b   1.000
_cell.length_c   1.000
_cell.angle_alpha   90.00
_cell.angle_beta   90.00
_cell.angle_gamma   90.00
#
_symmetry.space_group_name_H-M   'P 1'
#
loop_
_entity.id
_entity.type
_entity.pdbx_description
1 polymer ?
#
loop_
_entity_poly.entity_id
_entity_poly.type
_entity_poly.pdbx_seq_one_letter_code
_entity_poly.pdbx_strand_id
1 'polypeptide(L)'
;WTSGPFELANRIGVAEASRMARAYAELSGLEIPEWFSDRTEPFEFRYVDVDVDDGIATLLLNRPEAMNALNVTVVEQLGEAIDDLNSREDVHTIVLEGAGKAFVAGADVKFFVDKIRSDSFDDIYDFTAHGHKVLNSIENSPKTTIALTTGLALGGGLELALAADYRIGL
;
A
#
# COMPACT_ATOMS: atom_id res chain seq x y z
N TRP A 1 -17.15 8.20 6.57
CA TRP A 1 -16.93 6.78 6.33
C TRP A 1 -15.46 6.49 6.58
N THR A 2 -15.17 5.47 7.40
CA THR A 2 -13.79 5.07 7.76
C THR A 2 -13.21 4.00 6.81
N SER A 3 -13.99 3.53 5.86
CA SER A 3 -13.59 2.53 4.86
C SER A 3 -14.41 2.74 3.60
N GLY A 4 -13.81 2.50 2.44
CA GLY A 4 -14.50 2.44 1.17
C GLY A 4 -15.44 1.23 1.08
N PRO A 5 -16.38 1.21 0.12
CA PRO A 5 -17.36 0.13 -0.01
C PRO A 5 -16.71 -1.24 -0.27
N PHE A 6 -15.63 -1.29 -1.04
CA PHE A 6 -14.91 -2.53 -1.34
C PHE A 6 -14.07 -3.02 -0.17
N GLU A 7 -13.43 -2.11 0.60
CA GLU A 7 -12.77 -2.47 1.85
C GLU A 7 -13.76 -3.02 2.87
N LEU A 8 -14.97 -2.43 2.95
CA LEU A 8 -16.04 -2.93 3.79
C LEU A 8 -16.47 -4.33 3.35
N ALA A 9 -16.66 -4.55 2.04
CA ALA A 9 -17.00 -5.85 1.50
C ALA A 9 -15.95 -6.92 1.83
N ASN A 10 -14.66 -6.58 1.70
CA ASN A 10 -13.58 -7.49 2.09
C ASN A 10 -13.64 -7.83 3.59
N ARG A 11 -13.91 -6.83 4.44
CA ARG A 11 -13.94 -7.02 5.90
C ARG A 11 -15.10 -7.90 6.38
N ILE A 12 -16.28 -7.83 5.75
CA ILE A 12 -17.42 -8.69 6.09
C ILE A 12 -17.41 -10.04 5.34
N GLY A 13 -16.50 -10.19 4.39
CA GLY A 13 -16.44 -11.29 3.43
C GLY A 13 -17.23 -10.98 2.16
N VAL A 14 -16.55 -11.04 0.99
CA VAL A 14 -17.15 -10.62 -0.30
C VAL A 14 -18.36 -11.45 -0.67
N ALA A 15 -18.33 -12.78 -0.43
CA ALA A 15 -19.48 -13.66 -0.66
C ALA A 15 -20.71 -13.24 0.17
N GLU A 16 -20.51 -12.84 1.42
CA GLU A 16 -21.58 -12.35 2.30
C GLU A 16 -22.08 -10.98 1.83
N ALA A 17 -21.18 -10.06 1.49
CA ALA A 17 -21.53 -8.76 0.94
C ALA A 17 -22.36 -8.89 -0.36
N SER A 18 -21.96 -9.81 -1.24
CA SER A 18 -22.68 -10.12 -2.49
C SER A 18 -24.09 -10.70 -2.19
N ARG A 19 -24.19 -11.61 -1.22
CA ARG A 19 -25.48 -12.15 -0.76
C ARG A 19 -26.40 -11.05 -0.20
N MET A 20 -25.88 -10.17 0.64
CA MET A 20 -26.63 -9.03 1.19
C MET A 20 -27.10 -8.06 0.11
N ALA A 21 -26.23 -7.76 -0.87
CA ALA A 21 -26.59 -6.89 -1.99
C ALA A 21 -27.72 -7.50 -2.84
N ARG A 22 -27.68 -8.81 -3.14
CA ARG A 22 -28.78 -9.50 -3.85
C ARG A 22 -30.10 -9.41 -3.10
N ALA A 23 -30.10 -9.69 -1.81
CA ALA A 23 -31.31 -9.59 -0.99
C ALA A 23 -31.88 -8.15 -0.97
N TYR A 24 -31.01 -7.14 -0.92
CA TYR A 24 -31.43 -5.74 -0.99
C TYR A 24 -31.98 -5.36 -2.37
N ALA A 25 -31.37 -5.82 -3.44
CA ALA A 25 -31.80 -5.56 -4.81
C ALA A 25 -33.20 -6.16 -5.08
N GLU A 26 -33.45 -7.38 -4.63
CA GLU A 26 -34.77 -8.03 -4.72
C GLU A 26 -35.87 -7.21 -4.02
N LEU A 27 -35.55 -6.63 -2.85
CA LEU A 27 -36.50 -5.81 -2.08
C LEU A 27 -36.71 -4.40 -2.67
N SER A 28 -35.67 -3.82 -3.26
CA SER A 28 -35.65 -2.43 -3.74
C SER A 28 -35.93 -2.27 -5.22
N GLY A 29 -35.91 -3.36 -6.00
CA GLY A 29 -36.04 -3.35 -7.44
C GLY A 29 -34.83 -2.77 -8.16
N LEU A 30 -33.68 -2.72 -7.49
CA LEU A 30 -32.40 -2.29 -8.08
C LEU A 30 -31.69 -3.45 -8.74
N GLU A 31 -30.90 -3.16 -9.77
CA GLU A 31 -30.01 -4.15 -10.39
C GLU A 31 -28.64 -4.13 -9.72
N ILE A 32 -28.08 -5.31 -9.49
CA ILE A 32 -26.69 -5.46 -9.07
C ILE A 32 -25.82 -5.63 -10.31
N PRO A 33 -24.66 -4.94 -10.38
CA PRO A 33 -23.70 -5.19 -11.45
C PRO A 33 -23.28 -6.66 -11.48
N GLU A 34 -23.24 -7.26 -12.66
CA GLU A 34 -22.92 -8.69 -12.87
C GLU A 34 -21.55 -9.05 -12.27
N TRP A 35 -20.57 -8.13 -12.40
CA TRP A 35 -19.21 -8.31 -11.84
C TRP A 35 -19.17 -8.43 -10.31
N PHE A 36 -20.23 -8.03 -9.61
CA PHE A 36 -20.34 -8.12 -8.14
C PHE A 36 -21.30 -9.22 -7.69
N SER A 37 -22.30 -9.59 -8.50
CA SER A 37 -23.41 -10.47 -8.09
C SER A 37 -22.96 -11.84 -7.57
N ASP A 38 -21.93 -12.42 -8.19
CA ASP A 38 -21.42 -13.75 -7.87
C ASP A 38 -19.95 -13.74 -7.40
N ARG A 39 -19.45 -12.55 -7.04
CA ARG A 39 -18.07 -12.42 -6.58
C ARG A 39 -17.90 -13.07 -5.20
N THR A 40 -16.89 -13.90 -5.10
CA THR A 40 -16.45 -14.57 -3.85
C THR A 40 -15.06 -14.10 -3.43
N GLU A 41 -14.24 -13.72 -4.40
CA GLU A 41 -12.87 -13.31 -4.16
C GLU A 41 -12.79 -11.88 -3.60
N PRO A 42 -11.89 -11.62 -2.67
CA PRO A 42 -11.62 -10.28 -2.16
C PRO A 42 -11.30 -9.28 -3.28
N PHE A 43 -11.58 -8.00 -3.02
CA PHE A 43 -11.10 -6.91 -3.87
C PHE A 43 -9.62 -6.68 -3.57
N GLU A 44 -8.81 -6.73 -4.60
CA GLU A 44 -7.41 -6.36 -4.52
C GLU A 44 -7.27 -4.85 -4.63
N PHE A 45 -6.44 -4.27 -3.77
CA PHE A 45 -6.11 -2.85 -3.81
C PHE A 45 -4.66 -2.69 -4.23
N ARG A 46 -4.44 -1.83 -5.19
CA ARG A 46 -3.10 -1.44 -5.61
C ARG A 46 -2.79 -0.07 -4.99
N TYR A 47 -1.76 -0.07 -4.13
CA TYR A 47 -1.30 1.13 -3.42
C TYR A 47 0.09 1.57 -3.83
N VAL A 48 0.75 0.81 -4.68
CA VAL A 48 2.07 1.12 -5.22
C VAL A 48 1.99 1.02 -6.74
N ASP A 49 2.13 2.17 -7.39
CA ASP A 49 2.18 2.28 -8.84
C ASP A 49 3.62 2.44 -9.28
N VAL A 50 3.99 1.82 -10.40
CA VAL A 50 5.33 1.92 -10.99
C VAL A 50 5.19 2.38 -12.43
N ASP A 51 5.91 3.45 -12.76
CA ASP A 51 6.09 3.95 -14.12
C ASP A 51 7.58 4.01 -14.45
N VAL A 52 7.96 3.63 -15.66
CA VAL A 52 9.37 3.65 -16.08
C VAL A 52 9.49 4.38 -17.40
N ASP A 53 10.26 5.47 -17.37
CA ASP A 53 10.56 6.30 -18.53
C ASP A 53 12.07 6.59 -18.57
N ASP A 54 12.70 6.35 -19.70
CA ASP A 54 14.13 6.58 -19.97
C ASP A 54 15.09 6.11 -18.84
N GLY A 55 14.81 4.91 -18.29
CA GLY A 55 15.63 4.29 -17.25
C GLY A 55 15.40 4.83 -15.84
N ILE A 56 14.46 5.73 -15.67
CA ILE A 56 14.01 6.24 -14.37
C ILE A 56 12.68 5.57 -14.02
N ALA A 57 12.65 4.85 -12.91
CA ALA A 57 11.45 4.28 -12.36
C ALA A 57 10.86 5.21 -11.30
N THR A 58 9.63 5.67 -11.48
CA THR A 58 8.87 6.37 -10.45
C THR A 58 7.98 5.37 -9.73
N LEU A 59 8.22 5.20 -8.44
CA LEU A 59 7.46 4.35 -7.55
C LEU A 59 6.58 5.25 -6.67
N LEU A 60 5.28 5.28 -7.00
CA LEU A 60 4.29 6.13 -6.35
C LEU A 60 3.52 5.34 -5.29
N LEU A 61 3.66 5.74 -4.02
CA LEU A 61 2.76 5.28 -2.97
C LEU A 61 1.44 6.03 -3.10
N ASN A 62 0.36 5.30 -3.43
CA ASN A 62 -0.93 5.86 -3.82
C ASN A 62 -2.07 5.41 -2.91
N ARG A 63 -2.01 5.88 -1.67
CA ARG A 63 -3.05 5.72 -0.62
C ARG A 63 -3.30 7.07 0.08
N PRO A 64 -3.64 8.14 -0.68
CA PRO A 64 -3.71 9.51 -0.15
C PRO A 64 -4.78 9.71 0.92
N GLU A 65 -5.85 8.93 0.93
CA GLU A 65 -6.90 8.94 1.96
C GLU A 65 -6.39 8.55 3.34
N ALA A 66 -5.31 7.78 3.42
CA ALA A 66 -4.61 7.41 4.64
C ALA A 66 -3.22 8.07 4.73
N MET A 67 -2.97 9.17 4.00
CA MET A 67 -1.68 9.86 3.95
C MET A 67 -0.51 8.92 3.63
N ASN A 68 -0.74 7.95 2.77
CA ASN A 68 0.20 6.91 2.35
C ASN A 68 0.78 6.08 3.51
N ALA A 69 0.05 5.97 4.63
CA ALA A 69 0.48 5.17 5.78
C ALA A 69 0.73 3.70 5.39
N LEU A 70 1.83 3.16 5.92
CA LEU A 70 2.29 1.80 5.64
C LEU A 70 1.41 0.78 6.36
N ASN A 71 0.68 -0.01 5.61
CA ASN A 71 0.01 -1.22 6.07
C ASN A 71 0.68 -2.45 5.42
N VAL A 72 0.22 -3.65 5.75
CA VAL A 72 0.78 -4.91 5.22
C VAL A 72 0.83 -4.90 3.69
N THR A 73 -0.28 -4.57 3.03
CA THR A 73 -0.37 -4.56 1.55
C THR A 73 0.58 -3.54 0.90
N VAL A 74 0.71 -2.33 1.49
CA VAL A 74 1.65 -1.32 0.98
C VAL A 74 3.09 -1.81 1.10
N VAL A 75 3.45 -2.42 2.24
CA VAL A 75 4.82 -2.91 2.47
C VAL A 75 5.14 -4.09 1.54
N GLU A 76 4.20 -5.01 1.35
CA GLU A 76 4.34 -6.12 0.40
C GLU A 76 4.53 -5.61 -1.04
N GLN A 77 3.63 -4.76 -1.52
CA GLN A 77 3.71 -4.20 -2.88
C GLN A 77 4.97 -3.36 -3.11
N LEU A 78 5.40 -2.60 -2.08
CA LEU A 78 6.64 -1.84 -2.14
C LEU A 78 7.85 -2.76 -2.25
N GLY A 79 7.89 -3.84 -1.46
CA GLY A 79 8.95 -4.83 -1.52
C GLY A 79 9.05 -5.51 -2.88
N GLU A 80 7.92 -5.99 -3.40
CA GLU A 80 7.83 -6.60 -4.73
C GLU A 80 8.30 -5.65 -5.84
N ALA A 81 7.86 -4.38 -5.78
CA ALA A 81 8.26 -3.37 -6.76
C ALA A 81 9.76 -3.07 -6.72
N ILE A 82 10.35 -2.91 -5.52
CA ILE A 82 11.79 -2.68 -5.36
C ILE A 82 12.61 -3.87 -5.84
N ASP A 83 12.21 -5.09 -5.50
CA ASP A 83 12.92 -6.31 -5.92
C ASP A 83 12.86 -6.47 -7.46
N ASP A 84 11.71 -6.20 -8.08
CA ASP A 84 11.58 -6.17 -9.55
C ASP A 84 12.49 -5.12 -10.19
N LEU A 85 12.40 -3.86 -9.74
CA LEU A 85 13.19 -2.76 -10.28
C LEU A 85 14.71 -2.96 -10.09
N ASN A 86 15.13 -3.55 -8.97
CA ASN A 86 16.52 -3.87 -8.72
C ASN A 86 17.07 -4.90 -9.72
N SER A 87 16.22 -5.81 -10.20
CA SER A 87 16.60 -6.85 -11.18
C SER A 87 16.66 -6.36 -12.62
N ARG A 88 16.03 -5.23 -12.95
CA ARG A 88 15.89 -4.73 -14.32
C ARG A 88 17.16 -4.04 -14.81
N GLU A 89 17.63 -4.43 -16.01
CA GLU A 89 18.81 -3.82 -16.65
C GLU A 89 18.48 -2.44 -17.28
N ASP A 90 17.22 -2.21 -17.65
CA ASP A 90 16.75 -0.95 -18.27
C ASP A 90 16.46 0.15 -17.25
N VAL A 91 16.57 -0.12 -15.93
CA VAL A 91 16.41 0.85 -14.86
C VAL A 91 17.75 1.18 -14.20
N HIS A 92 18.06 2.45 -14.03
CA HIS A 92 19.25 2.93 -13.32
C HIS A 92 18.93 3.83 -12.11
N THR A 93 17.74 4.39 -12.04
CA THR A 93 17.30 5.28 -10.95
C THR A 93 15.89 4.91 -10.51
N ILE A 94 15.64 4.87 -9.20
CA ILE A 94 14.33 4.66 -8.60
C ILE A 94 13.96 5.91 -7.79
N VAL A 95 12.84 6.54 -8.14
CA VAL A 95 12.28 7.69 -7.42
C VAL A 95 11.10 7.21 -6.60
N LEU A 96 11.16 7.39 -5.28
CA LEU A 96 10.08 7.10 -4.35
C LEU A 96 9.25 8.38 -4.12
N GLU A 97 7.96 8.33 -4.37
CA GLU A 97 7.05 9.48 -4.24
C GLU A 97 5.75 9.08 -3.53
N GLY A 98 5.11 10.03 -2.87
CA GLY A 98 3.81 9.86 -2.25
C GLY A 98 2.72 10.68 -2.94
N ALA A 99 1.60 10.06 -3.26
CA ALA A 99 0.44 10.75 -3.82
C ALA A 99 -0.20 11.70 -2.80
N GLY A 100 -0.61 12.89 -3.24
CA GLY A 100 -1.37 13.84 -2.43
C GLY A 100 -0.51 14.73 -1.54
N LYS A 101 -0.85 14.85 -0.23
CA LYS A 101 -0.29 15.84 0.69
C LYS A 101 0.84 15.32 1.60
N ALA A 102 1.12 14.05 1.53
CA ALA A 102 2.14 13.40 2.35
C ALA A 102 3.01 12.51 1.47
N PHE A 103 4.29 12.46 1.78
CA PHE A 103 5.14 11.39 1.28
C PHE A 103 4.65 10.07 1.91
N VAL A 104 4.90 9.87 3.20
CA VAL A 104 4.39 8.74 3.99
C VAL A 104 4.23 9.16 5.45
N ALA A 105 3.03 9.09 6.01
CA ALA A 105 2.76 9.51 7.39
C ALA A 105 3.00 8.41 8.44
N GLY A 106 3.92 7.50 8.16
CA GLY A 106 4.30 6.42 9.08
C GLY A 106 3.53 5.13 8.86
N ALA A 107 3.59 4.24 9.85
CA ALA A 107 2.84 3.00 9.83
C ALA A 107 1.35 3.24 10.15
N ASP A 108 0.48 2.38 9.62
CA ASP A 108 -0.96 2.44 9.88
C ASP A 108 -1.26 2.03 11.33
N VAL A 109 -1.47 3.02 12.19
CA VAL A 109 -1.72 2.83 13.63
C VAL A 109 -2.91 1.91 13.89
N LYS A 110 -3.91 1.90 13.00
CA LYS A 110 -5.09 1.04 13.15
C LYS A 110 -4.70 -0.44 13.11
N PHE A 111 -3.77 -0.82 12.23
CA PHE A 111 -3.23 -2.17 12.18
C PHE A 111 -2.70 -2.61 13.56
N PHE A 112 -1.85 -1.80 14.18
CA PHE A 112 -1.28 -2.13 15.49
C PHE A 112 -2.34 -2.23 16.59
N VAL A 113 -3.29 -1.30 16.63
CA VAL A 113 -4.38 -1.32 17.61
C VAL A 113 -5.23 -2.58 17.47
N ASP A 114 -5.57 -2.96 16.24
CA ASP A 114 -6.40 -4.15 15.98
C ASP A 114 -5.64 -5.44 16.37
N LYS A 115 -4.33 -5.52 16.06
CA LYS A 115 -3.51 -6.69 16.40
C LYS A 115 -3.24 -6.81 17.90
N ILE A 116 -3.02 -5.71 18.61
CA ILE A 116 -2.91 -5.70 20.09
C ILE A 116 -4.20 -6.16 20.73
N ARG A 117 -5.37 -5.70 20.25
CA ARG A 117 -6.69 -6.10 20.77
C ARG A 117 -7.00 -7.56 20.55
N SER A 118 -6.51 -8.15 19.48
CA SER A 118 -6.68 -9.58 19.16
C SER A 118 -5.57 -10.47 19.70
N ASP A 119 -4.63 -9.94 20.50
CA ASP A 119 -3.45 -10.65 21.04
C ASP A 119 -2.58 -11.31 19.95
N SER A 120 -2.54 -10.68 18.75
CA SER A 120 -1.81 -11.17 17.56
C SER A 120 -0.46 -10.47 17.43
N PHE A 121 0.43 -10.63 18.41
CA PHE A 121 1.74 -9.97 18.43
C PHE A 121 2.70 -10.49 17.37
N ASP A 122 2.57 -11.74 16.96
CA ASP A 122 3.38 -12.32 15.88
C ASP A 122 3.15 -11.57 14.55
N ASP A 123 1.92 -11.15 14.25
CA ASP A 123 1.61 -10.36 13.07
C ASP A 123 2.31 -8.99 13.08
N ILE A 124 2.45 -8.38 14.29
CA ILE A 124 3.18 -7.11 14.44
C ILE A 124 4.68 -7.33 14.20
N TYR A 125 5.22 -8.42 14.73
CA TYR A 125 6.62 -8.78 14.51
C TYR A 125 6.89 -9.03 13.02
N ASP A 126 6.07 -9.82 12.37
CA ASP A 126 6.20 -10.16 10.95
C ASP A 126 6.09 -8.91 10.06
N PHE A 127 5.14 -8.03 10.33
CA PHE A 127 5.00 -6.74 9.64
C PHE A 127 6.28 -5.89 9.79
N THR A 128 6.80 -5.79 11.00
CA THR A 128 8.01 -4.99 11.29
C THR A 128 9.24 -5.60 10.63
N ALA A 129 9.42 -6.92 10.73
CA ALA A 129 10.52 -7.63 10.10
C ALA A 129 10.49 -7.50 8.57
N HIS A 130 9.29 -7.60 7.98
CA HIS A 130 9.12 -7.41 6.54
C HIS A 130 9.41 -5.96 6.12
N GLY A 131 8.92 -4.98 6.88
CA GLY A 131 9.24 -3.57 6.67
C GLY A 131 10.75 -3.29 6.68
N HIS A 132 11.47 -3.81 7.67
CA HIS A 132 12.94 -3.69 7.72
C HIS A 132 13.62 -4.35 6.51
N LYS A 133 13.11 -5.49 6.03
CA LYS A 133 13.64 -6.14 4.82
C LYS A 133 13.48 -5.24 3.60
N VAL A 134 12.34 -4.59 3.45
CA VAL A 134 12.10 -3.65 2.34
C VAL A 134 13.03 -2.42 2.44
N LEU A 135 13.19 -1.83 3.63
CA LEU A 135 14.13 -0.72 3.82
C LEU A 135 15.57 -1.12 3.45
N ASN A 136 16.00 -2.31 3.88
CA ASN A 136 17.32 -2.85 3.54
C ASN A 136 17.47 -3.10 2.02
N SER A 137 16.40 -3.52 1.32
CA SER A 137 16.41 -3.71 -0.15
C SER A 137 16.58 -2.38 -0.89
N ILE A 138 16.05 -1.27 -0.34
CA ILE A 138 16.24 0.08 -0.86
C ILE A 138 17.67 0.57 -0.59
N GLU A 139 18.14 0.47 0.67
CA GLU A 139 19.47 0.92 1.09
C GLU A 139 20.60 0.22 0.34
N ASN A 140 20.43 -1.08 0.04
CA ASN A 140 21.40 -1.87 -0.70
C ASN A 140 21.05 -2.03 -2.19
N SER A 141 20.19 -1.17 -2.73
CA SER A 141 19.82 -1.20 -4.14
C SER A 141 21.05 -0.99 -5.05
N PRO A 142 21.18 -1.76 -6.14
CA PRO A 142 22.22 -1.49 -7.15
C PRO A 142 21.88 -0.25 -8.03
N LYS A 143 20.70 0.36 -7.81
CA LYS A 143 20.23 1.55 -8.54
C LYS A 143 20.40 2.78 -7.66
N THR A 144 20.47 3.96 -8.28
CA THR A 144 20.37 5.20 -7.52
C THR A 144 18.94 5.38 -6.99
N THR A 145 18.79 5.54 -5.67
CA THR A 145 17.48 5.70 -5.05
C THR A 145 17.27 7.12 -4.55
N ILE A 146 16.12 7.72 -4.86
CA ILE A 146 15.78 9.10 -4.52
C ILE A 146 14.41 9.13 -3.84
N ALA A 147 14.33 9.63 -2.61
CA ALA A 147 13.06 9.94 -1.97
C ALA A 147 12.66 11.39 -2.28
N LEU A 148 11.57 11.56 -3.03
CA LEU A 148 10.95 12.85 -3.29
C LEU A 148 9.91 13.12 -2.20
N THR A 149 10.33 13.79 -1.13
CA THR A 149 9.51 14.03 0.06
C THR A 149 8.66 15.28 -0.10
N THR A 150 7.49 15.11 -0.71
CA THR A 150 6.48 16.16 -0.79
C THR A 150 5.57 16.08 0.45
N GLY A 151 5.68 17.04 1.36
CA GLY A 151 4.86 17.06 2.58
C GLY A 151 5.36 16.17 3.71
N LEU A 152 4.45 15.47 4.42
CA LEU A 152 4.80 14.73 5.65
C LEU A 152 5.57 13.45 5.38
N ALA A 153 6.70 13.29 6.09
CA ALA A 153 7.46 12.04 6.19
C ALA A 153 7.68 11.73 7.69
N LEU A 154 6.90 10.83 8.28
CA LEU A 154 6.89 10.56 9.72
C LEU A 154 7.12 9.09 10.01
N GLY A 155 7.79 8.77 11.14
CA GLY A 155 8.02 7.38 11.58
C GLY A 155 8.58 6.51 10.44
N GLY A 156 7.93 5.40 10.11
CA GLY A 156 8.32 4.54 8.99
C GLY A 156 8.43 5.23 7.63
N GLY A 157 7.72 6.36 7.43
CA GLY A 157 7.88 7.18 6.23
C GLY A 157 9.20 7.97 6.22
N LEU A 158 9.67 8.41 7.38
CA LEU A 158 10.99 9.01 7.51
C LEU A 158 12.08 7.93 7.35
N GLU A 159 11.89 6.74 7.92
CA GLU A 159 12.79 5.60 7.73
C GLU A 159 12.91 5.23 6.25
N LEU A 160 11.79 5.20 5.52
CA LEU A 160 11.77 4.98 4.07
C LEU A 160 12.56 6.05 3.31
N ALA A 161 12.39 7.33 3.67
CA ALA A 161 13.16 8.42 3.06
C ALA A 161 14.66 8.33 3.40
N LEU A 162 15.02 7.87 4.61
CA LEU A 162 16.41 7.73 5.04
C LEU A 162 17.12 6.53 4.37
N ALA A 163 16.37 5.49 3.99
CA ALA A 163 16.90 4.34 3.26
C ALA A 163 17.34 4.67 1.83
N ALA A 164 16.81 5.76 1.23
CA ALA A 164 17.23 6.19 -0.09
C ALA A 164 18.57 6.92 -0.07
N ASP A 165 19.35 6.85 -1.18
CA ASP A 165 20.63 7.56 -1.34
C ASP A 165 20.45 9.08 -1.22
N TYR A 166 19.40 9.61 -1.86
CA TYR A 166 19.12 11.04 -1.90
C TYR A 166 17.70 11.34 -1.41
N ARG A 167 17.55 12.50 -0.77
CA ARG A 167 16.28 13.07 -0.33
C ARG A 167 16.11 14.46 -0.93
N ILE A 168 15.01 14.66 -1.63
CA ILE A 168 14.63 15.96 -2.20
C ILE A 168 13.32 16.37 -1.54
N GLY A 169 13.37 17.44 -0.75
CA GLY A 169 12.20 18.04 -0.11
C GLY A 169 11.65 19.20 -0.94
N LEU A 170 10.33 19.32 -1.00
CA LEU A 170 9.60 20.45 -1.59
C LEU A 170 8.80 21.18 -0.52
#